data_d63e6d0d3f7601f326d1aa3b890f4458
#
_entry.id   d63e6d0d3f7601f326d1aa3b890f4458
#
_cell.length_a   1.000
_cell.length_b   1.000
_cell.length_c   1.000
_cell.angle_alpha   90.00
_cell.angle_beta   90.00
_cell.angle_gamma   90.00
#
_symmetry.space_group_name_H-M   'P 1'
#
loop_
_entity.id
_entity.type
_entity.pdbx_description
1 polymer ?
#
loop_
_entity_poly.entity_id
_entity_poly.type
_entity_poly.pdbx_seq_one_letter_code
_entity_poly.pdbx_strand_id
1 'polypeptide(L)'
;MLKRLRTAHPILYCILSEVLFLGSMVLFSLLATIGLAAAGADFDTMDGYLLGSVQEAVGLAVALLLLARTGRLDLLHRRGCGFLNGMLVGMYPLFFIGYTTVGTLAFDRPDTPLLPLPRILTFMLNMILVGVAEELVFRGIIAQTLLERYGTARAGVWKACLVSGVLFGAAHLSNLLGSEAFGVLMQCVFAASLGVMLAAIYFRTGNLWV
;
A
#
# COMPACT_ATOMS: atom_id res chain seq x y z
N MET A 1 -13.33 20.32 -7.69
CA MET A 1 -14.21 19.12 -7.77
C MET A 1 -13.86 18.09 -6.69
N LEU A 2 -12.65 17.55 -6.61
CA LEU A 2 -12.26 16.50 -5.64
C LEU A 2 -12.44 16.89 -4.17
N LYS A 3 -12.10 18.14 -3.77
CA LYS A 3 -12.35 18.64 -2.40
C LYS A 3 -13.83 18.57 -2.02
N ARG A 4 -14.75 18.97 -2.93
CA ARG A 4 -16.20 18.89 -2.71
C ARG A 4 -16.66 17.45 -2.60
N LEU A 5 -16.14 16.55 -3.45
CA LEU A 5 -16.48 15.12 -3.40
C LEU A 5 -16.07 14.52 -2.05
N ARG A 6 -14.86 14.80 -1.56
CA ARG A 6 -14.36 14.32 -0.27
C ARG A 6 -15.25 14.73 0.90
N THR A 7 -15.74 15.99 0.91
CA THR A 7 -16.57 16.50 2.00
C THR A 7 -18.04 16.09 1.90
N ALA A 8 -18.60 16.05 0.69
CA ALA A 8 -20.02 15.72 0.48
C ALA A 8 -20.26 14.20 0.46
N HIS A 9 -19.36 13.43 -0.16
CA HIS A 9 -19.48 12.00 -0.36
C HIS A 9 -18.17 11.26 -0.02
N PRO A 10 -17.73 11.26 1.25
CA PRO A 10 -16.43 10.77 1.65
C PRO A 10 -16.18 9.29 1.31
N ILE A 11 -17.18 8.41 1.44
CA ILE A 11 -17.06 6.99 1.09
C ILE A 11 -16.85 6.83 -0.43
N LEU A 12 -17.64 7.53 -1.23
CA LEU A 12 -17.46 7.52 -2.69
C LEU A 12 -16.08 8.04 -3.09
N TYR A 13 -15.60 9.09 -2.41
CA TYR A 13 -14.25 9.61 -2.63
C TYR A 13 -13.18 8.56 -2.32
N CYS A 14 -13.31 7.80 -1.23
CA CYS A 14 -12.38 6.72 -0.87
C CYS A 14 -12.35 5.65 -1.97
N ILE A 15 -13.51 5.15 -2.39
CA ILE A 15 -13.63 4.11 -3.44
C ILE A 15 -13.04 4.63 -4.76
N LEU A 16 -13.38 5.84 -5.18
CA LEU A 16 -12.83 6.41 -6.41
C LEU A 16 -11.31 6.63 -6.33
N SER A 17 -10.78 6.99 -5.17
CA SER A 17 -9.33 7.14 -4.97
C SER A 17 -8.61 5.79 -5.13
N GLU A 18 -9.17 4.73 -4.57
CA GLU A 18 -8.67 3.36 -4.71
C GLU A 18 -8.75 2.89 -6.17
N VAL A 19 -9.90 3.07 -6.82
CA VAL A 19 -10.08 2.71 -8.24
C VAL A 19 -9.13 3.48 -9.15
N LEU A 20 -8.90 4.77 -8.90
CA LEU A 20 -7.93 5.57 -9.67
C LEU A 20 -6.50 5.09 -9.44
N PHE A 21 -6.14 4.76 -8.21
CA PHE A 21 -4.83 4.22 -7.87
C PHE A 21 -4.57 2.89 -8.58
N LEU A 22 -5.40 1.88 -8.32
CA LEU A 22 -5.26 0.56 -8.92
C LEU A 22 -5.44 0.58 -10.44
N GLY A 23 -6.43 1.31 -10.92
CA GLY A 23 -6.72 1.43 -12.35
C GLY A 23 -5.57 2.07 -13.12
N SER A 24 -4.88 3.07 -12.54
CA SER A 24 -3.70 3.68 -13.18
C SER A 24 -2.54 2.70 -13.31
N MET A 25 -2.32 1.86 -12.31
CA MET A 25 -1.28 0.83 -12.30
C MET A 25 -1.59 -0.27 -13.32
N VAL A 26 -2.83 -0.76 -13.36
CA VAL A 26 -3.27 -1.77 -14.33
C VAL A 26 -3.17 -1.21 -15.76
N LEU A 27 -3.63 0.01 -15.98
CA LEU A 27 -3.54 0.66 -17.31
C LEU A 27 -2.08 0.82 -17.74
N PHE A 28 -1.21 1.28 -16.84
CA PHE A 28 0.23 1.40 -17.13
C PHE A 28 0.82 0.03 -17.49
N SER A 29 0.56 -0.99 -16.68
CA SER A 29 1.06 -2.36 -16.91
C SER A 29 0.62 -2.89 -18.28
N LEU A 30 -0.65 -2.70 -18.63
CA LEU A 30 -1.20 -3.10 -19.94
C LEU A 30 -0.49 -2.36 -21.09
N LEU A 31 -0.37 -1.04 -21.01
CA LEU A 31 0.27 -0.24 -22.05
C LEU A 31 1.77 -0.55 -22.17
N ALA A 32 2.46 -0.75 -21.05
CA ALA A 32 3.86 -1.14 -21.02
C ALA A 32 4.05 -2.53 -21.67
N THR A 33 3.22 -3.50 -21.33
CA THR A 33 3.28 -4.85 -21.92
C THR A 33 3.06 -4.81 -23.43
N ILE A 34 2.03 -4.07 -23.90
CA ILE A 34 1.77 -3.91 -25.34
C ILE A 34 2.95 -3.22 -26.05
N GLY A 35 3.46 -2.14 -25.46
CA GLY A 35 4.59 -1.39 -26.05
C GLY A 35 5.87 -2.22 -26.13
N LEU A 36 6.20 -2.96 -25.06
CA LEU A 36 7.36 -3.85 -25.02
C LEU A 36 7.22 -5.01 -26.01
N ALA A 37 6.03 -5.63 -26.07
CA ALA A 37 5.76 -6.68 -27.07
C ALA A 37 5.90 -6.17 -28.51
N ALA A 38 5.38 -4.97 -28.82
CA ALA A 38 5.52 -4.35 -30.13
C ALA A 38 6.98 -3.99 -30.47
N ALA A 39 7.80 -3.71 -29.46
CA ALA A 39 9.25 -3.49 -29.61
C ALA A 39 10.06 -4.80 -29.70
N GLY A 40 9.43 -5.95 -29.62
CA GLY A 40 10.11 -7.27 -29.69
C GLY A 40 10.87 -7.62 -28.41
N ALA A 41 10.47 -7.07 -27.26
CA ALA A 41 11.13 -7.36 -25.99
C ALA A 41 10.89 -8.81 -25.57
N ASP A 42 11.96 -9.44 -25.04
CA ASP A 42 11.91 -10.78 -24.45
C ASP A 42 11.60 -10.65 -22.97
N PHE A 43 10.37 -11.00 -22.59
CA PHE A 43 9.89 -10.88 -21.21
C PHE A 43 10.60 -11.84 -20.24
N ASP A 44 11.14 -12.96 -20.73
CA ASP A 44 11.83 -13.93 -19.87
C ASP A 44 13.17 -13.38 -19.35
N THR A 45 13.76 -12.44 -20.07
CA THR A 45 15.03 -11.81 -19.69
C THR A 45 14.86 -10.52 -18.89
N MET A 46 13.62 -9.99 -18.77
CA MET A 46 13.36 -8.74 -18.07
C MET A 46 13.33 -8.90 -16.55
N ASP A 47 13.82 -7.87 -15.85
CA ASP A 47 13.67 -7.79 -14.40
C ASP A 47 12.26 -7.33 -14.04
N GLY A 48 11.40 -8.28 -13.63
CA GLY A 48 10.02 -8.00 -13.23
C GLY A 48 9.91 -7.01 -12.04
N TYR A 49 10.91 -6.96 -11.15
CA TYR A 49 10.91 -6.00 -10.04
C TYR A 49 11.18 -4.57 -10.52
N LEU A 50 12.00 -4.41 -11.56
CA LEU A 50 12.22 -3.09 -12.15
C LEU A 50 10.95 -2.57 -12.82
N LEU A 51 10.27 -3.42 -13.60
CA LEU A 51 8.99 -3.07 -14.23
C LEU A 51 7.92 -2.77 -13.18
N GLY A 52 7.84 -3.60 -12.12
CA GLY A 52 6.97 -3.36 -10.97
C GLY A 52 7.28 -2.04 -10.28
N SER A 53 8.56 -1.68 -10.12
CA SER A 53 8.94 -0.39 -9.52
C SER A 53 8.45 0.81 -10.32
N VAL A 54 8.47 0.73 -11.66
CA VAL A 54 7.90 1.80 -12.51
C VAL A 54 6.39 1.86 -12.37
N GLN A 55 5.72 0.72 -12.30
CA GLN A 55 4.27 0.64 -12.05
C GLN A 55 3.90 1.27 -10.70
N GLU A 56 4.62 0.96 -9.64
CA GLU A 56 4.42 1.54 -8.30
C GLU A 56 4.69 3.05 -8.28
N ALA A 57 5.70 3.52 -9.03
CA ALA A 57 5.95 4.95 -9.18
C ALA A 57 4.78 5.70 -9.83
N VAL A 58 4.06 5.06 -10.77
CA VAL A 58 2.81 5.62 -11.35
C VAL A 58 1.73 5.70 -10.27
N GLY A 59 1.52 4.63 -9.50
CA GLY A 59 0.58 4.62 -8.37
C GLY A 59 0.91 5.72 -7.34
N LEU A 60 2.19 5.84 -6.98
CA LEU A 60 2.68 6.88 -6.09
C LEU A 60 2.40 8.29 -6.62
N ALA A 61 2.63 8.53 -7.91
CA ALA A 61 2.35 9.82 -8.54
C ALA A 61 0.85 10.16 -8.48
N VAL A 62 -0.03 9.17 -8.70
CA VAL A 62 -1.49 9.35 -8.57
C VAL A 62 -1.88 9.65 -7.12
N ALA A 63 -1.32 8.95 -6.13
CA ALA A 63 -1.56 9.22 -4.72
C ALA A 63 -1.15 10.65 -4.32
N LEU A 64 0.04 11.08 -4.73
CA LEU A 64 0.53 12.44 -4.50
C LEU A 64 -0.35 13.49 -5.18
N LEU A 65 -0.80 13.22 -6.41
CA LEU A 65 -1.71 14.11 -7.13
C LEU A 65 -3.06 14.25 -6.41
N LEU A 66 -3.62 13.16 -5.90
CA LEU A 66 -4.87 13.18 -5.12
C LEU A 66 -4.71 14.00 -3.83
N LEU A 67 -3.60 13.82 -3.10
CA LEU A 67 -3.29 14.62 -1.92
C LEU A 67 -3.13 16.11 -2.26
N ALA A 68 -2.40 16.44 -3.33
CA ALA A 68 -2.21 17.80 -3.79
C ALA A 68 -3.54 18.46 -4.19
N ARG A 69 -4.35 17.77 -5.01
CA ARG A 69 -5.66 18.30 -5.48
C ARG A 69 -6.69 18.46 -4.37
N THR A 70 -6.55 17.74 -3.27
CA THR A 70 -7.39 17.88 -2.09
C THR A 70 -6.80 18.80 -1.03
N GLY A 71 -5.56 19.28 -1.24
CA GLY A 71 -4.86 20.20 -0.31
C GLY A 71 -4.41 19.48 0.96
N ARG A 72 -3.96 18.24 0.86
CA ARG A 72 -3.58 17.37 1.99
C ARG A 72 -2.12 16.93 1.97
N LEU A 73 -1.26 17.65 1.25
CA LEU A 73 0.19 17.40 1.28
C LEU A 73 0.80 17.63 2.67
N ASP A 74 0.11 18.34 3.56
CA ASP A 74 0.49 18.51 4.97
C ASP A 74 0.67 17.16 5.69
N LEU A 75 -0.06 16.12 5.29
CA LEU A 75 0.06 14.78 5.88
C LEU A 75 1.46 14.19 5.75
N LEU A 76 2.18 14.52 4.68
CA LEU A 76 3.54 14.04 4.43
C LEU A 76 4.57 14.59 5.42
N HIS A 77 4.27 15.72 6.04
CA HIS A 77 5.17 16.45 6.95
C HIS A 77 4.73 16.37 8.41
N ARG A 78 3.63 15.68 8.69
CA ARG A 78 3.15 15.52 10.07
C ARG A 78 4.08 14.59 10.85
N ARG A 79 4.67 15.11 11.91
CA ARG A 79 5.57 14.33 12.79
C ARG A 79 4.82 13.53 13.85
N GLY A 80 3.57 13.88 14.15
CA GLY A 80 2.77 13.21 15.18
C GLY A 80 3.51 13.07 16.50
N CYS A 81 3.58 11.84 17.02
CA CYS A 81 4.36 11.51 18.22
C CYS A 81 5.89 11.40 17.97
N GLY A 82 6.36 11.68 16.75
CA GLY A 82 7.73 11.47 16.31
C GLY A 82 7.98 10.04 15.79
N PHE A 83 9.03 9.89 14.99
CA PHE A 83 9.32 8.61 14.33
C PHE A 83 9.68 7.51 15.34
N LEU A 84 10.62 7.77 16.26
CA LEU A 84 11.07 6.74 17.23
C LEU A 84 9.93 6.28 18.15
N ASN A 85 9.14 7.22 18.68
CA ASN A 85 7.98 6.86 19.51
C ASN A 85 6.92 6.11 18.71
N GLY A 86 6.75 6.46 17.43
CA GLY A 86 5.86 5.76 16.53
C GLY A 86 6.32 4.33 16.27
N MET A 87 7.61 4.10 16.03
CA MET A 87 8.19 2.76 15.89
C MET A 87 7.98 1.88 17.12
N LEU A 88 7.99 2.45 18.33
CA LEU A 88 7.62 1.71 19.56
C LEU A 88 6.15 1.26 19.53
N VAL A 89 5.24 2.08 19.02
CA VAL A 89 3.82 1.70 18.87
C VAL A 89 3.67 0.60 17.81
N GLY A 90 4.45 0.67 16.72
CA GLY A 90 4.51 -0.31 15.64
C GLY A 90 5.46 -1.50 15.90
N MET A 91 5.98 -1.69 17.11
CA MET A 91 7.00 -2.70 17.41
C MET A 91 6.53 -4.13 17.17
N TYR A 92 5.25 -4.43 17.36
CA TYR A 92 4.73 -5.78 17.17
C TYR A 92 4.90 -6.31 15.73
N PRO A 93 4.49 -5.59 14.67
CA PRO A 93 4.79 -6.00 13.28
C PRO A 93 6.29 -6.16 13.02
N LEU A 94 7.11 -5.24 13.52
CA LEU A 94 8.57 -5.30 13.35
C LEU A 94 9.17 -6.54 14.03
N PHE A 95 8.73 -6.83 15.25
CA PHE A 95 9.14 -8.05 15.97
C PHE A 95 8.74 -9.30 15.18
N PHE A 96 7.51 -9.35 14.66
CA PHE A 96 7.03 -10.50 13.90
C PHE A 96 7.84 -10.70 12.60
N ILE A 97 8.12 -9.62 11.85
CA ILE A 97 8.97 -9.65 10.66
C ILE A 97 10.38 -10.14 11.02
N GLY A 98 10.99 -9.60 12.07
CA GLY A 98 12.30 -10.01 12.54
C GLY A 98 12.34 -11.49 12.93
N TYR A 99 11.35 -11.93 13.71
CA TYR A 99 11.24 -13.32 14.15
C TYR A 99 11.10 -14.28 12.95
N THR A 100 10.20 -14.01 12.00
CA THR A 100 10.02 -14.87 10.83
C THR A 100 11.25 -14.88 9.94
N THR A 101 11.89 -13.73 9.71
CA THR A 101 13.12 -13.63 8.91
C THR A 101 14.26 -14.43 9.54
N VAL A 102 14.50 -14.26 10.84
CA VAL A 102 15.54 -15.00 11.56
C VAL A 102 15.21 -16.50 11.58
N GLY A 103 13.93 -16.86 11.81
CA GLY A 103 13.48 -18.24 11.76
C GLY A 103 13.77 -18.90 10.42
N THR A 104 13.39 -18.27 9.32
CA THR A 104 13.66 -18.77 7.97
C THR A 104 15.17 -18.91 7.70
N LEU A 105 15.97 -17.91 8.07
CA LEU A 105 17.42 -17.95 7.85
C LEU A 105 18.14 -18.99 8.72
N ALA A 106 17.64 -19.24 9.94
CA ALA A 106 18.28 -20.15 10.88
C ALA A 106 17.88 -21.63 10.70
N PHE A 107 16.62 -21.89 10.35
CA PHE A 107 16.04 -23.23 10.36
C PHE A 107 15.62 -23.75 8.99
N ASP A 108 15.20 -22.86 8.09
CA ASP A 108 14.66 -23.23 6.78
C ASP A 108 15.59 -22.77 5.64
N ARG A 109 16.92 -22.82 5.85
CA ARG A 109 17.86 -22.38 4.81
C ARG A 109 17.56 -23.08 3.49
N PRO A 110 17.05 -22.36 2.49
CA PRO A 110 16.89 -22.96 1.17
C PRO A 110 18.30 -23.26 0.60
N ASP A 111 18.47 -24.43 -0.01
CA ASP A 111 19.69 -24.80 -0.75
C ASP A 111 19.91 -23.97 -2.03
N THR A 112 19.18 -22.87 -2.15
CA THR A 112 19.23 -21.96 -3.30
C THR A 112 20.25 -20.85 -3.05
N PRO A 113 21.10 -20.52 -4.04
CA PRO A 113 22.04 -19.40 -3.91
C PRO A 113 21.29 -18.08 -3.78
N LEU A 114 21.91 -17.11 -3.10
CA LEU A 114 21.38 -15.75 -3.05
C LEU A 114 21.28 -15.17 -4.46
N LEU A 115 20.22 -14.41 -4.69
CA LEU A 115 20.06 -13.66 -5.93
C LEU A 115 21.23 -12.66 -6.13
N PRO A 116 21.60 -12.36 -7.38
CA PRO A 116 22.58 -11.32 -7.68
C PRO A 116 22.20 -9.98 -7.03
N LEU A 117 23.19 -9.24 -6.52
CA LEU A 117 22.98 -7.98 -5.83
C LEU A 117 22.07 -6.99 -6.60
N PRO A 118 22.23 -6.80 -7.93
CA PRO A 118 21.32 -5.90 -8.66
C PRO A 118 19.84 -6.30 -8.52
N ARG A 119 19.53 -7.60 -8.55
CA ARG A 119 18.16 -8.09 -8.41
C ARG A 119 17.60 -7.95 -6.98
N ILE A 120 18.47 -8.07 -5.98
CA ILE A 120 18.10 -7.74 -4.59
C ILE A 120 17.77 -6.25 -4.46
N LEU A 121 18.57 -5.38 -5.09
CA LEU A 121 18.33 -3.93 -5.04
C LEU A 121 17.04 -3.52 -5.77
N THR A 122 16.74 -4.10 -6.93
CA THR A 122 15.47 -3.82 -7.63
C THR A 122 14.27 -4.36 -6.85
N PHE A 123 14.38 -5.52 -6.21
CA PHE A 123 13.36 -6.04 -5.29
C PHE A 123 13.13 -5.07 -4.11
N MET A 124 14.19 -4.63 -3.43
CA MET A 124 14.08 -3.70 -2.30
C MET A 124 13.46 -2.37 -2.71
N LEU A 125 13.85 -1.82 -3.86
CA LEU A 125 13.25 -0.62 -4.43
C LEU A 125 11.76 -0.81 -4.68
N ASN A 126 11.38 -1.92 -5.29
CA ASN A 126 9.98 -2.24 -5.56
C ASN A 126 9.17 -2.30 -4.25
N MET A 127 9.64 -3.03 -3.24
CA MET A 127 8.94 -3.15 -1.95
C MET A 127 8.79 -1.81 -1.21
N ILE A 128 9.80 -0.94 -1.28
CA ILE A 128 9.72 0.40 -0.71
C ILE A 128 8.65 1.24 -1.43
N LEU A 129 8.62 1.19 -2.76
CA LEU A 129 7.64 1.94 -3.55
C LEU A 129 6.21 1.44 -3.30
N VAL A 130 6.00 0.11 -3.26
CA VAL A 130 4.72 -0.51 -2.87
C VAL A 130 4.28 0.03 -1.51
N GLY A 131 5.12 -0.12 -0.48
CA GLY A 131 4.77 0.31 0.87
C GLY A 131 4.44 1.81 0.94
N VAL A 132 5.26 2.66 0.33
CA VAL A 132 5.03 4.12 0.33
C VAL A 132 3.74 4.47 -0.42
N ALA A 133 3.50 3.91 -1.60
CA ALA A 133 2.30 4.19 -2.39
C ALA A 133 1.02 3.75 -1.67
N GLU A 134 1.02 2.54 -1.09
CA GLU A 134 -0.10 2.02 -0.31
C GLU A 134 -0.37 2.85 0.95
N GLU A 135 0.68 3.23 1.72
CA GLU A 135 0.49 4.07 2.91
C GLU A 135 -0.12 5.42 2.55
N LEU A 136 0.31 6.05 1.46
CA LEU A 136 -0.28 7.33 1.02
C LEU A 136 -1.76 7.19 0.68
N VAL A 137 -2.15 6.13 -0.03
CA VAL A 137 -3.55 5.92 -0.42
C VAL A 137 -4.39 5.48 0.76
N PHE A 138 -3.99 4.40 1.45
CA PHE A 138 -4.87 3.78 2.44
C PHE A 138 -4.85 4.51 3.78
N ARG A 139 -3.73 5.08 4.23
CA ARG A 139 -3.66 5.84 5.49
C ARG A 139 -3.81 7.33 5.25
N GLY A 140 -3.09 7.89 4.26
CA GLY A 140 -3.13 9.31 3.96
C GLY A 140 -4.45 9.79 3.36
N ILE A 141 -5.04 9.03 2.43
CA ILE A 141 -6.28 9.43 1.75
C ILE A 141 -7.50 8.77 2.40
N ILE A 142 -7.57 7.44 2.42
CA ILE A 142 -8.77 6.69 2.79
C ILE A 142 -9.02 6.77 4.29
N ALA A 143 -8.11 6.24 5.12
CA ALA A 143 -8.31 6.19 6.57
C ALA A 143 -8.51 7.58 7.17
N GLN A 144 -7.74 8.56 6.73
CA GLN A 144 -7.89 9.95 7.19
C GLN A 144 -9.24 10.56 6.80
N THR A 145 -9.73 10.30 5.57
CA THR A 145 -11.05 10.78 5.14
C THR A 145 -12.17 10.11 5.94
N LEU A 146 -12.05 8.82 6.23
CA LEU A 146 -13.00 8.08 7.05
C LEU A 146 -13.00 8.55 8.50
N LEU A 147 -11.82 8.86 9.07
CA LEU A 147 -11.72 9.43 10.42
C LEU A 147 -12.41 10.80 10.50
N GLU A 148 -12.21 11.66 9.51
CA GLU A 148 -12.93 12.94 9.42
C GLU A 148 -14.45 12.78 9.31
N ARG A 149 -14.90 11.71 8.64
CA ARG A 149 -16.33 11.39 8.49
C ARG A 149 -16.96 10.81 9.74
N TYR A 150 -16.29 9.89 10.41
CA TYR A 150 -16.85 9.16 11.56
C TYR A 150 -16.53 9.83 12.90
N GLY A 151 -15.56 10.74 12.93
CA GLY A 151 -15.13 11.46 14.12
C GLY A 151 -14.11 10.71 14.96
N THR A 152 -13.56 11.42 15.95
CA THR A 152 -12.44 10.96 16.81
C THR A 152 -12.91 10.22 18.07
N ALA A 153 -14.21 10.08 18.29
CA ALA A 153 -14.73 9.24 19.36
C ALA A 153 -14.35 7.76 19.11
N ARG A 154 -14.22 6.98 20.17
CA ARG A 154 -13.78 5.57 20.08
C ARG A 154 -14.50 4.77 19.00
N ALA A 155 -15.83 4.88 18.92
CA ALA A 155 -16.62 4.19 17.90
C ALA A 155 -16.30 4.68 16.46
N GLY A 156 -16.06 5.99 16.30
CA GLY A 156 -15.68 6.59 15.01
C GLY A 156 -14.31 6.11 14.52
N VAL A 157 -13.33 6.09 15.42
CA VAL A 157 -11.98 5.56 15.14
C VAL A 157 -12.05 4.10 14.72
N TRP A 158 -12.77 3.25 15.46
CA TRP A 158 -12.95 1.84 15.10
C TRP A 158 -13.61 1.65 13.73
N LYS A 159 -14.66 2.42 13.42
CA LYS A 159 -15.31 2.39 12.10
C LYS A 159 -14.34 2.79 10.99
N ALA A 160 -13.54 3.83 11.21
CA ALA A 160 -12.54 4.27 10.23
C ALA A 160 -11.48 3.20 9.98
N CYS A 161 -10.95 2.55 11.05
CA CYS A 161 -9.99 1.45 10.92
C CYS A 161 -10.59 0.27 10.15
N LEU A 162 -11.80 -0.19 10.54
CA LEU A 162 -12.44 -1.36 9.92
C LEU A 162 -12.74 -1.12 8.44
N VAL A 163 -13.36 0.01 8.10
CA VAL A 163 -13.71 0.31 6.69
C VAL A 163 -12.44 0.50 5.85
N SER A 164 -11.42 1.19 6.38
CA SER A 164 -10.14 1.34 5.69
C SER A 164 -9.44 0.00 5.49
N GLY A 165 -9.46 -0.88 6.49
CA GLY A 165 -8.89 -2.22 6.39
C GLY A 165 -9.63 -3.09 5.37
N VAL A 166 -10.96 -3.05 5.34
CA VAL A 166 -11.76 -3.78 4.33
C VAL A 166 -11.45 -3.30 2.92
N LEU A 167 -11.34 -1.99 2.70
CA LEU A 167 -10.95 -1.43 1.40
C LEU A 167 -9.53 -1.88 1.02
N PHE A 168 -8.58 -1.87 1.96
CA PHE A 168 -7.23 -2.39 1.71
C PHE A 168 -7.21 -3.87 1.35
N GLY A 169 -8.02 -4.69 2.02
CA GLY A 169 -8.19 -6.10 1.65
C GLY A 169 -8.83 -6.27 0.27
N ALA A 170 -9.86 -5.48 -0.04
CA ALA A 170 -10.57 -5.53 -1.31
C ALA A 170 -9.68 -5.14 -2.51
N ALA A 171 -8.70 -4.26 -2.33
CA ALA A 171 -7.72 -3.91 -3.35
C ALA A 171 -6.99 -5.15 -3.92
N HIS A 172 -6.76 -6.16 -3.07
CA HIS A 172 -6.08 -7.39 -3.46
C HIS A 172 -6.93 -8.33 -4.32
N LEU A 173 -8.24 -8.09 -4.47
CA LEU A 173 -9.10 -8.84 -5.39
C LEU A 173 -8.62 -8.72 -6.85
N SER A 174 -7.90 -7.67 -7.21
CA SER A 174 -7.26 -7.54 -8.53
C SER A 174 -6.32 -8.69 -8.87
N ASN A 175 -5.75 -9.37 -7.85
CA ASN A 175 -4.86 -10.51 -8.03
C ASN A 175 -5.57 -11.78 -8.56
N LEU A 176 -6.91 -11.81 -8.55
CA LEU A 176 -7.69 -12.87 -9.19
C LEU A 176 -7.44 -12.97 -10.70
N LEU A 177 -6.94 -11.90 -11.33
CA LEU A 177 -6.61 -11.91 -12.76
C LEU A 177 -5.42 -12.81 -13.11
N GLY A 178 -4.58 -13.20 -12.12
CA GLY A 178 -3.38 -13.99 -12.38
C GLY A 178 -3.03 -15.02 -11.30
N SER A 179 -3.89 -15.21 -10.28
CA SER A 179 -3.60 -16.09 -9.15
C SER A 179 -4.82 -16.94 -8.77
N GLU A 180 -4.56 -18.01 -8.02
CA GLU A 180 -5.57 -18.95 -7.55
C GLU A 180 -6.53 -18.28 -6.54
N ALA A 181 -7.85 -18.51 -6.73
CA ALA A 181 -8.90 -17.78 -6.03
C ALA A 181 -8.85 -17.92 -4.50
N PHE A 182 -8.59 -19.13 -3.98
CA PHE A 182 -8.53 -19.34 -2.53
C PHE A 182 -7.35 -18.59 -1.90
N GLY A 183 -6.18 -18.62 -2.55
CA GLY A 183 -5.00 -17.87 -2.12
C GLY A 183 -5.27 -16.36 -2.08
N VAL A 184 -5.94 -15.83 -3.11
CA VAL A 184 -6.33 -14.41 -3.15
C VAL A 184 -7.32 -14.05 -2.06
N LEU A 185 -8.31 -14.91 -1.78
CA LEU A 185 -9.26 -14.68 -0.68
C LEU A 185 -8.54 -14.64 0.68
N MET A 186 -7.61 -15.54 0.92
CA MET A 186 -6.78 -15.52 2.13
C MET A 186 -5.91 -14.26 2.21
N GLN A 187 -5.34 -13.84 1.10
CA GLN A 187 -4.60 -12.57 0.99
C GLN A 187 -5.49 -11.37 1.34
N CYS A 188 -6.73 -11.32 0.83
CA CYS A 188 -7.67 -10.25 1.15
C CYS A 188 -7.98 -10.18 2.65
N VAL A 189 -8.22 -11.33 3.30
CA VAL A 189 -8.49 -11.40 4.76
C VAL A 189 -7.27 -10.94 5.55
N PHE A 190 -6.08 -11.41 5.19
CA PHE A 190 -4.83 -11.01 5.82
C PHE A 190 -4.57 -9.51 5.64
N ALA A 191 -4.68 -9.01 4.41
CA ALA A 191 -4.48 -7.60 4.10
C ALA A 191 -5.50 -6.71 4.81
N ALA A 192 -6.79 -7.11 4.87
CA ALA A 192 -7.80 -6.37 5.63
C ALA A 192 -7.42 -6.26 7.10
N SER A 193 -6.99 -7.35 7.73
CA SER A 193 -6.57 -7.38 9.13
C SER A 193 -5.33 -6.50 9.37
N LEU A 194 -4.33 -6.60 8.50
CA LEU A 194 -3.15 -5.75 8.52
C LEU A 194 -3.54 -4.27 8.31
N GLY A 195 -4.45 -3.99 7.38
CA GLY A 195 -4.96 -2.66 7.10
C GLY A 195 -5.63 -2.01 8.31
N VAL A 196 -6.43 -2.77 9.09
CA VAL A 196 -7.01 -2.30 10.36
C VAL A 196 -5.92 -1.95 11.37
N MET A 197 -4.92 -2.82 11.52
CA MET A 197 -3.80 -2.61 12.46
C MET A 197 -2.98 -1.37 12.08
N LEU A 198 -2.59 -1.22 10.83
CA LEU A 198 -1.79 -0.09 10.37
C LEU A 198 -2.58 1.23 10.45
N ALA A 199 -3.90 1.23 10.17
CA ALA A 199 -4.74 2.40 10.38
C ALA A 199 -4.80 2.80 11.87
N ALA A 200 -4.87 1.82 12.78
CA ALA A 200 -4.86 2.07 14.22
C ALA A 200 -3.50 2.65 14.69
N ILE A 201 -2.38 2.13 14.17
CA ILE A 201 -1.04 2.68 14.43
C ILE A 201 -0.97 4.12 13.92
N TYR A 202 -1.39 4.37 12.68
CA TYR A 202 -1.42 5.72 12.10
C TYR A 202 -2.25 6.70 12.94
N PHE A 203 -3.46 6.33 13.36
CA PHE A 203 -4.30 7.20 14.18
C PHE A 203 -3.71 7.43 15.58
N ARG A 204 -3.01 6.45 16.13
CA ARG A 204 -2.32 6.57 17.42
C ARG A 204 -1.09 7.45 17.35
N THR A 205 -0.33 7.38 16.27
CA THR A 205 0.95 8.08 16.11
C THR A 205 0.79 9.46 15.47
N GLY A 206 -0.22 9.64 14.61
CA GLY A 206 -0.39 10.83 13.78
C GLY A 206 0.75 11.02 12.77
N ASN A 207 1.52 9.97 12.49
CA ASN A 207 2.68 9.99 11.61
C ASN A 207 2.51 8.91 10.53
N LEU A 208 2.56 9.30 9.27
CA LEU A 208 2.37 8.41 8.12
C LEU A 208 3.59 7.51 7.87
N TRP A 209 4.74 7.87 8.41
CA TRP A 209 6.03 7.21 8.15
C TRP A 209 6.47 6.22 9.24
N VAL A 210 5.53 5.76 10.05
CA VAL A 210 5.79 4.83 11.18
C VAL A 210 5.43 3.36 10.80
#